data_a1601414655057975f2a6de76383857c
#
_entry.id   a1601414655057975f2a6de76383857c
#
_cell.length_a   1.000
_cell.length_b   1.000
_cell.length_c   1.000
_cell.angle_alpha   90.00
_cell.angle_beta   90.00
_cell.angle_gamma   90.00
#
_symmetry.space_group_name_H-M   'P 1'
#
loop_
_entity.id
_entity.type
_entity.pdbx_description
1 polymer ?
#
loop_
_entity_poly.entity_id
_entity_poly.type
_entity_poly.pdbx_seq_one_letter_code
_entity_poly.pdbx_strand_id
1 'polypeptide(L)'
;MEATAPTDGPDEQTSIDPVFVITDAAMAKVLEIRAAEEDPTSLCLWIEVTGANGVDYTYDLSFETIAELAPTDHLVTIGELTVAIPANSLEQLRGATLDLPTSAGQGGLVLRNPNRPNPLTGVDLVLTGDLADKIGQLLEQSINPSLAAHGGFATLVGVDGTKVFLTMGGGCQGCSMSAATLVEGIQVAIKEALPEVTDVIDATDHSAGENPFYN
;
A
#
# COMPACT_ATOMS: atom_id res chain seq x y z
N MET A 1 62.64 -2.26 -8.52
CA MET A 1 61.53 -1.56 -9.22
C MET A 1 60.32 -2.50 -9.15
N GLU A 2 59.56 -2.30 -8.13
CA GLU A 2 58.36 -3.08 -7.83
C GLU A 2 57.14 -2.25 -8.17
N ALA A 3 56.39 -2.70 -9.15
CA ALA A 3 55.18 -2.06 -9.63
C ALA A 3 54.02 -2.52 -8.75
N THR A 4 53.50 -1.61 -7.90
CA THR A 4 52.29 -1.80 -7.13
C THR A 4 51.08 -1.68 -8.06
N ALA A 5 50.31 -2.75 -8.19
CA ALA A 5 48.99 -2.73 -8.84
C ALA A 5 47.96 -1.97 -7.99
N PRO A 6 47.06 -1.23 -8.60
CA PRO A 6 45.94 -0.64 -7.86
C PRO A 6 44.91 -1.74 -7.54
N THR A 7 44.57 -1.84 -6.27
CA THR A 7 43.45 -2.62 -5.74
C THR A 7 42.16 -1.93 -6.16
N ASP A 8 41.48 -2.54 -7.12
CA ASP A 8 40.09 -2.24 -7.43
C ASP A 8 39.23 -2.71 -6.26
N GLY A 9 38.72 -1.77 -5.50
CA GLY A 9 37.72 -2.05 -4.46
C GLY A 9 36.38 -2.30 -5.14
N PRO A 10 35.53 -3.19 -4.61
CA PRO A 10 34.20 -3.41 -5.16
C PRO A 10 33.39 -2.13 -5.02
N ASP A 11 32.89 -1.62 -6.14
CA ASP A 11 31.83 -0.61 -6.19
C ASP A 11 30.66 -1.11 -5.36
N GLU A 12 30.52 -0.58 -4.18
CA GLU A 12 29.36 -0.69 -3.33
C GLU A 12 28.23 0.11 -4.01
N GLN A 13 27.59 -0.50 -5.00
CA GLN A 13 26.33 -0.05 -5.54
C GLN A 13 25.32 -0.17 -4.39
N THR A 14 25.18 0.88 -3.63
CA THR A 14 24.02 1.09 -2.77
C THR A 14 22.81 1.12 -3.70
N SER A 15 22.14 0.00 -3.84
CA SER A 15 20.84 -0.06 -4.52
C SER A 15 19.87 0.67 -3.59
N ILE A 16 19.72 1.96 -3.80
CA ILE A 16 18.64 2.73 -3.23
C ILE A 16 17.39 2.21 -3.92
N ASP A 17 16.58 1.43 -3.22
CA ASP A 17 15.27 1.04 -3.74
C ASP A 17 14.52 2.31 -4.15
N PRO A 18 14.05 2.39 -5.40
CA PRO A 18 13.42 3.60 -5.89
C PRO A 18 12.16 3.88 -5.05
N VAL A 19 12.06 5.11 -4.55
CA VAL A 19 10.88 5.55 -3.78
C VAL A 19 9.61 5.33 -4.59
N PHE A 20 9.70 5.53 -5.91
CA PHE A 20 8.56 5.44 -6.81
C PHE A 20 9.02 4.94 -8.20
N VAL A 21 8.21 4.10 -8.82
CA VAL A 21 8.48 3.54 -10.14
C VAL A 21 7.34 3.87 -11.10
N ILE A 22 7.66 4.15 -12.36
CA ILE A 22 6.66 4.31 -13.43
C ILE A 22 7.02 3.31 -14.53
N THR A 23 6.03 2.49 -14.94
CA THR A 23 6.24 1.59 -16.09
C THR A 23 6.36 2.38 -17.39
N ASP A 24 7.05 1.82 -18.41
CA ASP A 24 7.21 2.48 -19.70
C ASP A 24 5.87 2.85 -20.34
N ALA A 25 4.87 1.98 -20.20
CA ALA A 25 3.53 2.20 -20.72
C ALA A 25 2.81 3.36 -20.00
N ALA A 26 2.92 3.43 -18.67
CA ALA A 26 2.38 4.53 -17.88
C ALA A 26 3.13 5.84 -18.17
N MET A 27 4.46 5.78 -18.31
CA MET A 27 5.28 6.94 -18.67
C MET A 27 4.84 7.55 -19.99
N ALA A 28 4.67 6.72 -21.04
CA ALA A 28 4.18 7.20 -22.34
C ALA A 28 2.82 7.90 -22.22
N LYS A 29 1.91 7.34 -21.41
CA LYS A 29 0.57 7.93 -21.20
C LYS A 29 0.63 9.23 -20.41
N VAL A 30 1.44 9.32 -19.37
CA VAL A 30 1.64 10.56 -18.58
C VAL A 30 2.22 11.66 -19.46
N LEU A 31 3.24 11.34 -20.25
CA LEU A 31 3.86 12.31 -21.16
C LEU A 31 2.89 12.80 -22.27
N GLU A 32 2.04 11.90 -22.78
CA GLU A 32 0.97 12.26 -23.73
C GLU A 32 -0.01 13.27 -23.11
N ILE A 33 -0.46 13.01 -21.87
CA ILE A 33 -1.40 13.91 -21.17
C ILE A 33 -0.71 15.25 -20.86
N ARG A 34 0.51 15.22 -20.33
CA ARG A 34 1.29 16.43 -20.03
C ARG A 34 1.51 17.30 -21.26
N ALA A 35 1.73 16.70 -22.44
CA ALA A 35 1.96 17.43 -23.67
C ALA A 35 0.72 18.21 -24.17
N ALA A 36 -0.47 17.88 -23.67
CA ALA A 36 -1.71 18.59 -23.98
C ALA A 36 -1.98 19.80 -23.06
N GLU A 37 -1.20 19.95 -21.98
CA GLU A 37 -1.32 21.07 -21.04
C GLU A 37 -0.64 22.35 -21.57
N GLU A 38 -1.02 23.51 -21.00
CA GLU A 38 -0.32 24.76 -21.21
C GLU A 38 1.05 24.69 -20.52
N ASP A 39 2.14 24.96 -21.21
CA ASP A 39 3.52 24.90 -20.71
C ASP A 39 3.94 23.56 -20.09
N PRO A 40 3.96 22.46 -20.87
CA PRO A 40 4.27 21.12 -20.38
C PRO A 40 5.63 20.99 -19.68
N THR A 41 6.56 21.87 -20.02
CA THR A 41 7.95 21.82 -19.51
C THR A 41 8.10 22.33 -18.09
N SER A 42 7.15 23.15 -17.63
CA SER A 42 7.11 23.67 -16.24
C SER A 42 6.38 22.71 -15.28
N LEU A 43 5.73 21.65 -15.80
CA LEU A 43 4.88 20.76 -15.02
C LEU A 43 5.60 19.50 -14.55
N CYS A 44 5.33 19.12 -13.32
CA CYS A 44 5.64 17.80 -12.75
C CYS A 44 4.37 17.00 -12.53
N LEU A 45 4.50 15.69 -12.41
CA LEU A 45 3.43 14.82 -11.93
C LEU A 45 3.42 14.86 -10.40
N TRP A 46 2.37 15.43 -9.83
CA TRP A 46 2.11 15.43 -8.38
C TRP A 46 1.38 14.15 -8.01
N ILE A 47 1.84 13.49 -6.94
CA ILE A 47 1.20 12.28 -6.42
C ILE A 47 1.08 12.40 -4.90
N GLU A 48 -0.14 12.47 -4.41
CA GLU A 48 -0.44 12.60 -2.99
C GLU A 48 -1.32 11.44 -2.50
N VAL A 49 -1.05 10.97 -1.28
CA VAL A 49 -1.98 10.11 -0.52
C VAL A 49 -2.97 11.00 0.20
N THR A 50 -4.22 11.00 -0.26
CA THR A 50 -5.29 11.86 0.27
C THR A 50 -6.02 11.25 1.45
N GLY A 51 -5.80 9.94 1.70
CA GLY A 51 -6.43 9.23 2.81
C GLY A 51 -6.40 7.72 2.62
N ALA A 52 -7.36 7.05 3.24
CA ALA A 52 -7.52 5.61 3.14
C ALA A 52 -9.01 5.25 2.98
N ASN A 53 -9.25 4.18 2.25
CA ASN A 53 -10.57 3.55 2.13
C ASN A 53 -10.41 2.07 2.47
N GLY A 54 -10.74 1.72 3.72
CA GLY A 54 -10.48 0.38 4.25
C GLY A 54 -8.99 0.07 4.34
N VAL A 55 -8.54 -0.92 3.59
CA VAL A 55 -7.15 -1.40 3.55
C VAL A 55 -6.31 -0.79 2.44
N ASP A 56 -6.88 0.11 1.65
CA ASP A 56 -6.20 0.76 0.52
C ASP A 56 -6.08 2.27 0.73
N TYR A 57 -4.97 2.84 0.30
CA TYR A 57 -4.82 4.28 0.22
C TYR A 57 -5.64 4.86 -0.93
N THR A 58 -6.10 6.08 -0.74
CA THR A 58 -6.67 6.92 -1.80
C THR A 58 -5.64 7.94 -2.25
N TYR A 59 -5.62 8.22 -3.55
CA TYR A 59 -4.58 9.04 -4.17
C TYR A 59 -5.19 10.17 -4.98
N ASP A 60 -4.47 11.28 -5.02
CA ASP A 60 -4.63 12.32 -6.03
C ASP A 60 -3.41 12.35 -6.96
N LEU A 61 -3.67 12.42 -8.26
CA LEU A 61 -2.66 12.54 -9.30
C LEU A 61 -3.03 13.74 -10.17
N SER A 62 -2.19 14.76 -10.15
CA SER A 62 -2.37 16.00 -10.93
C SER A 62 -1.06 16.47 -11.56
N PHE A 63 -1.14 17.43 -12.47
CA PHE A 63 0.03 18.16 -12.92
C PHE A 63 0.11 19.49 -12.17
N GLU A 64 1.27 19.71 -11.54
CA GLU A 64 1.54 20.93 -10.77
C GLU A 64 2.76 21.66 -11.33
N THR A 65 2.75 22.99 -11.20
CA THR A 65 3.90 23.80 -11.61
C THR A 65 5.07 23.61 -10.66
N ILE A 66 6.22 23.20 -11.17
CA ILE A 66 7.42 22.92 -10.36
C ILE A 66 7.79 24.11 -9.46
N ALA A 67 7.59 25.34 -9.93
CA ALA A 67 7.91 26.55 -9.18
C ALA A 67 6.99 26.81 -7.98
N GLU A 68 5.82 26.16 -7.91
CA GLU A 68 4.83 26.32 -6.84
C GLU A 68 4.93 25.25 -5.75
N LEU A 69 5.81 24.26 -5.95
CA LEU A 69 6.01 23.17 -5.00
C LEU A 69 6.63 23.65 -3.68
N ALA A 70 6.27 22.99 -2.58
CA ALA A 70 6.86 23.28 -1.29
C ALA A 70 8.32 22.77 -1.24
N PRO A 71 9.22 23.48 -0.53
CA PRO A 71 10.62 23.03 -0.36
C PRO A 71 10.75 21.67 0.35
N THR A 72 9.70 21.20 1.00
CA THR A 72 9.64 19.92 1.72
C THR A 72 9.21 18.77 0.83
N ASP A 73 8.74 19.04 -0.38
CA ASP A 73 8.27 18.01 -1.30
C ASP A 73 9.45 17.24 -1.89
N HIS A 74 9.29 15.95 -1.99
CA HIS A 74 10.30 15.08 -2.56
C HIS A 74 10.18 15.07 -4.08
N LEU A 75 11.25 15.51 -4.74
CA LEU A 75 11.34 15.54 -6.19
C LEU A 75 12.23 14.40 -6.68
N VAL A 76 11.71 13.61 -7.61
CA VAL A 76 12.47 12.57 -8.30
C VAL A 76 12.26 12.72 -9.80
N THR A 77 13.37 12.68 -10.58
CA THR A 77 13.31 12.69 -12.04
C THR A 77 13.40 11.26 -12.55
N ILE A 78 12.39 10.84 -13.29
CA ILE A 78 12.30 9.52 -13.92
C ILE A 78 12.22 9.75 -15.45
N GLY A 79 13.32 9.50 -16.16
CA GLY A 79 13.40 9.81 -17.59
C GLY A 79 13.20 11.32 -17.86
N GLU A 80 12.16 11.67 -18.60
CA GLU A 80 11.81 13.04 -18.96
C GLU A 80 10.75 13.68 -18.03
N LEU A 81 10.32 12.95 -17.00
CA LEU A 81 9.27 13.37 -16.09
C LEU A 81 9.84 13.66 -14.70
N THR A 82 9.53 14.84 -14.16
CA THR A 82 9.69 15.10 -12.73
C THR A 82 8.42 14.66 -12.02
N VAL A 83 8.59 13.86 -10.97
CA VAL A 83 7.52 13.45 -10.05
C VAL A 83 7.74 14.18 -8.74
N ALA A 84 6.69 14.75 -8.18
CA ALA A 84 6.69 15.41 -6.89
C ALA A 84 5.77 14.67 -5.92
N ILE A 85 6.30 14.37 -4.74
CA ILE A 85 5.59 13.64 -3.67
C ILE A 85 5.67 14.49 -2.40
N PRO A 86 4.52 14.88 -1.81
CA PRO A 86 4.52 15.58 -0.52
C PRO A 86 5.22 14.76 0.56
N ALA A 87 5.89 15.46 1.48
CA ALA A 87 6.66 14.82 2.54
C ALA A 87 5.82 13.86 3.41
N ASN A 88 4.55 14.16 3.63
CA ASN A 88 3.61 13.32 4.37
C ASN A 88 3.18 12.05 3.63
N SER A 89 3.33 12.01 2.30
CA SER A 89 2.97 10.87 1.46
C SER A 89 4.16 9.97 1.10
N LEU A 90 5.39 10.43 1.36
CA LEU A 90 6.62 9.78 0.88
C LEU A 90 6.75 8.33 1.36
N GLU A 91 6.60 8.10 2.67
CA GLU A 91 6.72 6.75 3.24
C GLU A 91 5.58 5.83 2.80
N GLN A 92 4.39 6.40 2.61
CA GLN A 92 3.21 5.65 2.17
C GLN A 92 3.31 5.22 0.70
N LEU A 93 4.08 5.95 -0.12
CA LEU A 93 4.30 5.66 -1.55
C LEU A 93 5.60 4.90 -1.83
N ARG A 94 6.39 4.57 -0.81
CA ARG A 94 7.66 3.87 -0.99
C ARG A 94 7.48 2.51 -1.68
N GLY A 95 8.15 2.33 -2.83
CA GLY A 95 8.04 1.13 -3.64
C GLY A 95 6.76 1.03 -4.48
N ALA A 96 5.93 2.08 -4.49
CA ALA A 96 4.74 2.12 -5.32
C ALA A 96 5.10 2.23 -6.81
N THR A 97 4.25 1.63 -7.66
CA THR A 97 4.44 1.60 -9.12
C THR A 97 3.21 2.18 -9.81
N LEU A 98 3.41 3.18 -10.65
CA LEU A 98 2.40 3.69 -11.56
C LEU A 98 2.38 2.86 -12.85
N ASP A 99 1.22 2.33 -13.20
CA ASP A 99 1.04 1.41 -14.32
C ASP A 99 -0.27 1.72 -15.08
N LEU A 100 -0.49 1.02 -16.17
CA LEU A 100 -1.79 1.01 -16.85
C LEU A 100 -2.70 -0.10 -16.30
N PRO A 101 -4.05 0.07 -16.39
CA PRO A 101 -4.97 -1.00 -16.05
C PRO A 101 -4.73 -2.25 -16.90
N THR A 102 -4.83 -3.43 -16.28
CA THR A 102 -4.68 -4.71 -16.99
C THR A 102 -5.94 -5.10 -17.78
N SER A 103 -7.09 -4.51 -17.46
CA SER A 103 -8.37 -4.80 -18.12
C SER A 103 -8.57 -3.93 -19.34
N ALA A 104 -8.79 -4.54 -20.50
CA ALA A 104 -9.13 -3.84 -21.73
C ALA A 104 -10.47 -3.09 -21.56
N GLY A 105 -10.43 -1.76 -21.64
CA GLY A 105 -11.60 -0.89 -21.51
C GLY A 105 -11.63 0.01 -20.28
N GLN A 106 -10.77 -0.19 -19.30
CA GLN A 106 -10.52 0.80 -18.23
C GLN A 106 -9.44 1.75 -18.71
N GLY A 107 -9.83 2.98 -19.02
CA GLY A 107 -8.87 4.08 -19.28
C GLY A 107 -8.29 4.61 -17.98
N GLY A 108 -7.11 5.22 -18.04
CA GLY A 108 -6.48 5.90 -16.91
C GLY A 108 -5.18 5.24 -16.46
N LEU A 109 -4.72 5.64 -15.29
CA LEU A 109 -3.51 5.15 -14.63
C LEU A 109 -3.91 4.37 -13.38
N VAL A 110 -3.14 3.36 -13.01
CA VAL A 110 -3.32 2.55 -11.79
C VAL A 110 -2.06 2.65 -10.95
N LEU A 111 -2.21 3.01 -9.69
CA LEU A 111 -1.14 3.00 -8.71
C LEU A 111 -1.16 1.67 -7.94
N ARG A 112 -0.10 0.88 -8.12
CA ARG A 112 0.13 -0.36 -7.36
C ARG A 112 1.02 -0.02 -6.19
N ASN A 113 0.46 0.00 -4.99
CA ASN A 113 1.18 0.35 -3.78
C ASN A 113 1.36 -0.90 -2.90
N PRO A 114 2.60 -1.28 -2.55
CA PRO A 114 2.83 -2.38 -1.62
C PRO A 114 2.46 -2.01 -0.18
N ASN A 115 2.40 -0.70 0.14
CA ASN A 115 2.07 -0.25 1.48
C ASN A 115 0.57 -0.22 1.69
N ARG A 116 0.17 -0.43 2.93
CA ARG A 116 -1.24 -0.41 3.34
C ARG A 116 -1.45 0.63 4.44
N PRO A 117 -2.59 1.32 4.44
CA PRO A 117 -2.94 2.18 5.56
C PRO A 117 -3.01 1.36 6.84
N ASN A 118 -2.48 1.92 7.92
CA ASN A 118 -2.66 1.33 9.23
C ASN A 118 -4.12 1.60 9.67
N PRO A 119 -4.98 0.58 9.81
CA PRO A 119 -6.37 0.76 10.20
C PRO A 119 -6.52 1.29 11.64
N LEU A 120 -5.41 1.33 12.39
CA LEU A 120 -5.36 1.85 13.76
C LEU A 120 -4.98 3.33 13.83
N THR A 121 -4.62 3.95 12.70
CA THR A 121 -4.23 5.37 12.69
C THR A 121 -5.40 6.25 13.14
N GLY A 122 -5.20 7.00 14.24
CA GLY A 122 -6.20 7.89 14.80
C GLY A 122 -7.30 7.20 15.62
N VAL A 123 -7.16 5.91 15.92
CA VAL A 123 -8.08 5.18 16.80
C VAL A 123 -7.47 5.08 18.20
N ASP A 124 -8.11 5.70 19.18
CA ASP A 124 -7.75 5.54 20.60
C ASP A 124 -8.27 4.18 21.10
N LEU A 125 -7.42 3.15 21.01
CA LEU A 125 -7.76 1.81 21.44
C LEU A 125 -7.49 1.64 22.94
N VAL A 126 -8.53 1.30 23.69
CA VAL A 126 -8.41 0.85 25.08
C VAL A 126 -8.82 -0.62 25.12
N LEU A 127 -7.81 -1.50 25.01
CA LEU A 127 -8.01 -2.95 25.01
C LEU A 127 -7.80 -3.50 26.43
N THR A 128 -8.79 -4.24 26.94
CA THR A 128 -8.81 -4.78 28.30
C THR A 128 -9.12 -6.28 28.29
N GLY A 129 -8.72 -6.98 29.33
CA GLY A 129 -8.93 -8.42 29.45
C GLY A 129 -7.71 -9.24 29.01
N ASP A 130 -7.93 -10.52 28.73
CA ASP A 130 -6.91 -11.40 28.21
C ASP A 130 -6.66 -11.15 26.70
N LEU A 131 -5.73 -11.91 26.10
CA LEU A 131 -5.39 -11.69 24.69
C LEU A 131 -6.58 -11.93 23.75
N ALA A 132 -7.43 -12.90 24.04
CA ALA A 132 -8.62 -13.17 23.23
C ALA A 132 -9.64 -12.02 23.31
N ASP A 133 -9.84 -11.49 24.52
CA ASP A 133 -10.72 -10.31 24.72
C ASP A 133 -10.19 -9.09 23.95
N LYS A 134 -8.89 -8.81 24.05
CA LYS A 134 -8.24 -7.69 23.34
C LYS A 134 -8.35 -7.84 21.82
N ILE A 135 -8.15 -9.05 21.28
CA ILE A 135 -8.34 -9.30 19.86
C ILE A 135 -9.79 -9.09 19.44
N GLY A 136 -10.75 -9.60 20.21
CA GLY A 136 -12.19 -9.38 19.95
C GLY A 136 -12.54 -7.89 19.87
N GLN A 137 -12.08 -7.11 20.84
CA GLN A 137 -12.29 -5.66 20.89
C GLN A 137 -11.63 -4.96 19.68
N LEU A 138 -10.41 -5.36 19.31
CA LEU A 138 -9.70 -4.80 18.16
C LEU A 138 -10.43 -5.09 16.85
N LEU A 139 -10.94 -6.32 16.68
CA LEU A 139 -11.73 -6.70 15.52
C LEU A 139 -13.00 -5.86 15.42
N GLU A 140 -13.74 -5.70 16.52
CA GLU A 140 -15.00 -4.95 16.53
C GLU A 140 -14.83 -3.44 16.36
N GLN A 141 -13.80 -2.85 16.99
CA GLN A 141 -13.65 -1.40 17.04
C GLN A 141 -12.92 -0.82 15.84
N SER A 142 -12.06 -1.61 15.18
CA SER A 142 -11.18 -1.09 14.12
C SER A 142 -11.17 -1.95 12.86
N ILE A 143 -10.90 -3.25 12.97
CA ILE A 143 -10.66 -4.09 11.79
C ILE A 143 -11.95 -4.35 11.02
N ASN A 144 -13.02 -4.79 11.68
CA ASN A 144 -14.28 -5.11 11.01
C ASN A 144 -14.98 -3.89 10.38
N PRO A 145 -14.97 -2.68 10.97
CA PRO A 145 -15.44 -1.49 10.28
C PRO A 145 -14.70 -1.22 8.96
N SER A 146 -13.39 -1.45 8.92
CA SER A 146 -12.58 -1.30 7.70
C SER A 146 -12.90 -2.39 6.66
N LEU A 147 -13.12 -3.64 7.11
CA LEU A 147 -13.49 -4.76 6.24
C LEU A 147 -14.91 -4.63 5.67
N ALA A 148 -15.82 -4.03 6.42
CA ALA A 148 -17.21 -3.83 5.99
C ALA A 148 -17.32 -2.98 4.72
N ALA A 149 -16.38 -2.07 4.47
CA ALA A 149 -16.30 -1.29 3.23
C ALA A 149 -16.11 -2.20 1.99
N HIS A 150 -15.55 -3.39 2.19
CA HIS A 150 -15.35 -4.43 1.17
C HIS A 150 -16.36 -5.58 1.27
N GLY A 151 -17.41 -5.41 2.08
CA GLY A 151 -18.44 -6.44 2.32
C GLY A 151 -17.96 -7.66 3.10
N GLY A 152 -16.81 -7.55 3.80
CA GLY A 152 -16.19 -8.63 4.55
C GLY A 152 -16.15 -8.38 6.06
N PHE A 153 -15.75 -9.41 6.79
CA PHE A 153 -15.48 -9.35 8.22
C PHE A 153 -14.48 -10.44 8.64
N ALA A 154 -13.84 -10.24 9.78
CA ALA A 154 -12.98 -11.23 10.43
C ALA A 154 -13.54 -11.64 11.79
N THR A 155 -13.38 -12.92 12.14
CA THR A 155 -13.83 -13.47 13.42
C THR A 155 -12.68 -14.21 14.09
N LEU A 156 -12.52 -14.01 15.40
CA LEU A 156 -11.57 -14.77 16.19
C LEU A 156 -12.06 -16.21 16.36
N VAL A 157 -11.22 -17.16 15.95
CA VAL A 157 -11.45 -18.61 16.18
C VAL A 157 -10.86 -19.02 17.52
N GLY A 158 -9.68 -18.50 17.86
CA GLY A 158 -9.01 -18.82 19.13
C GLY A 158 -7.61 -18.24 19.20
N VAL A 159 -7.01 -18.44 20.38
CA VAL A 159 -5.65 -18.02 20.69
C VAL A 159 -4.91 -19.23 21.27
N ASP A 160 -3.69 -19.49 20.80
CA ASP A 160 -2.78 -20.49 21.34
C ASP A 160 -1.44 -19.82 21.68
N GLY A 161 -1.26 -19.53 22.97
CA GLY A 161 -0.13 -18.75 23.46
C GLY A 161 -0.14 -17.32 22.88
N THR A 162 0.81 -17.05 21.98
CA THR A 162 0.94 -15.76 21.26
C THR A 162 0.46 -15.83 19.80
N LYS A 163 -0.13 -16.96 19.39
CA LYS A 163 -0.68 -17.16 18.04
C LYS A 163 -2.17 -16.94 18.04
N VAL A 164 -2.64 -16.19 17.05
CA VAL A 164 -4.05 -15.84 16.87
C VAL A 164 -4.58 -16.51 15.61
N PHE A 165 -5.74 -17.15 15.72
CA PHE A 165 -6.41 -17.81 14.61
C PHE A 165 -7.69 -17.04 14.27
N LEU A 166 -7.79 -16.60 13.02
CA LEU A 166 -8.94 -15.86 12.50
C LEU A 166 -9.60 -16.61 11.35
N THR A 167 -10.88 -16.37 11.16
CA THR A 167 -11.57 -16.70 9.91
C THR A 167 -12.11 -15.44 9.26
N MET A 168 -12.14 -15.46 7.93
CA MET A 168 -12.66 -14.37 7.10
C MET A 168 -14.02 -14.78 6.53
N GLY A 169 -14.95 -13.83 6.51
CA GLY A 169 -16.29 -14.04 5.96
C GLY A 169 -16.74 -12.95 5.00
N GLY A 170 -17.91 -13.15 4.38
CA GLY A 170 -18.45 -12.21 3.41
C GLY A 170 -17.64 -12.11 2.11
N GLY A 171 -17.49 -10.92 1.56
CA GLY A 171 -16.75 -10.66 0.33
C GLY A 171 -15.27 -11.04 0.35
N CYS A 172 -14.70 -11.29 1.54
CA CYS A 172 -13.32 -11.76 1.70
C CYS A 172 -13.17 -13.27 1.43
N GLN A 173 -14.26 -14.02 1.40
CA GLN A 173 -14.28 -15.45 1.15
C GLN A 173 -14.37 -15.71 -0.36
N GLY A 174 -13.36 -16.31 -0.97
CA GLY A 174 -13.37 -16.69 -2.40
C GLY A 174 -12.63 -15.76 -3.37
N CYS A 175 -12.05 -14.64 -2.92
CA CYS A 175 -11.25 -13.78 -3.78
C CYS A 175 -9.75 -14.03 -3.54
N SER A 176 -9.13 -14.89 -4.34
CA SER A 176 -7.76 -15.40 -4.13
C SER A 176 -6.65 -14.32 -4.15
N MET A 177 -6.88 -13.16 -4.77
CA MET A 177 -5.89 -12.08 -4.86
C MET A 177 -6.07 -10.99 -3.80
N SER A 178 -7.31 -10.70 -3.42
CA SER A 178 -7.60 -9.74 -2.33
C SER A 178 -7.49 -10.36 -0.94
N ALA A 179 -7.66 -11.69 -0.82
CA ALA A 179 -7.54 -12.38 0.45
C ALA A 179 -6.14 -12.29 1.04
N ALA A 180 -5.09 -12.54 0.26
CA ALA A 180 -3.70 -12.45 0.74
C ALA A 180 -3.36 -11.02 1.24
N THR A 181 -3.72 -10.01 0.46
CA THR A 181 -3.48 -8.60 0.78
C THR A 181 -4.24 -8.15 2.04
N LEU A 182 -5.48 -8.61 2.18
CA LEU A 182 -6.33 -8.29 3.32
C LEU A 182 -5.84 -8.97 4.60
N VAL A 183 -5.42 -10.23 4.48
CA VAL A 183 -4.82 -11.00 5.59
C VAL A 183 -3.53 -10.34 6.06
N GLU A 184 -2.66 -9.88 5.17
CA GLU A 184 -1.44 -9.16 5.53
C GLU A 184 -1.75 -7.85 6.28
N GLY A 185 -2.73 -7.06 5.83
CA GLY A 185 -3.17 -5.84 6.51
C GLY A 185 -3.70 -6.09 7.92
N ILE A 186 -4.51 -7.14 8.11
CA ILE A 186 -5.02 -7.54 9.41
C ILE A 186 -3.88 -8.02 10.32
N GLN A 187 -2.94 -8.79 9.80
CA GLN A 187 -1.79 -9.28 10.56
C GLN A 187 -0.93 -8.12 11.08
N VAL A 188 -0.67 -7.13 10.24
CA VAL A 188 0.06 -5.91 10.62
C VAL A 188 -0.68 -5.16 11.72
N ALA A 189 -1.97 -4.89 11.54
CA ALA A 189 -2.79 -4.18 12.50
C ALA A 189 -2.83 -4.86 13.88
N ILE A 190 -3.00 -6.19 13.91
CA ILE A 190 -3.01 -6.95 15.17
C ILE A 190 -1.66 -6.89 15.85
N LYS A 191 -0.55 -7.10 15.14
CA LYS A 191 0.80 -7.08 15.71
C LYS A 191 1.21 -5.70 16.21
N GLU A 192 0.75 -4.64 15.58
CA GLU A 192 0.99 -3.27 16.05
C GLU A 192 0.19 -2.93 17.30
N ALA A 193 -1.09 -3.31 17.37
CA ALA A 193 -1.92 -3.07 18.54
C ALA A 193 -1.52 -3.94 19.74
N LEU A 194 -1.07 -5.17 19.47
CA LEU A 194 -0.76 -6.20 20.45
C LEU A 194 0.60 -6.82 20.14
N PRO A 195 1.71 -6.19 20.57
CA PRO A 195 3.07 -6.66 20.27
C PRO A 195 3.39 -8.05 20.84
N GLU A 196 2.59 -8.54 21.79
CA GLU A 196 2.67 -9.91 22.29
C GLU A 196 2.26 -10.98 21.27
N VAL A 197 1.54 -10.61 20.18
CA VAL A 197 1.15 -11.54 19.12
C VAL A 197 2.32 -11.78 18.17
N THR A 198 2.76 -13.03 18.09
CA THR A 198 3.84 -13.45 17.19
C THR A 198 3.32 -13.82 15.80
N ASP A 199 2.19 -14.53 15.75
CA ASP A 199 1.63 -15.07 14.53
C ASP A 199 0.12 -14.82 14.46
N VAL A 200 -0.36 -14.44 13.28
CA VAL A 200 -1.78 -14.38 12.96
C VAL A 200 -2.02 -15.34 11.80
N ILE A 201 -2.87 -16.32 12.03
CA ILE A 201 -3.11 -17.45 11.13
C ILE A 201 -4.52 -17.34 10.58
N ASP A 202 -4.64 -17.31 9.27
CA ASP A 202 -5.91 -17.42 8.59
C ASP A 202 -6.35 -18.89 8.55
N ALA A 203 -7.42 -19.19 9.26
CA ALA A 203 -8.05 -20.50 9.31
C ALA A 203 -9.30 -20.59 8.40
N THR A 204 -9.46 -19.65 7.47
CA THR A 204 -10.61 -19.60 6.56
C THR A 204 -10.54 -20.76 5.57
N ASP A 205 -11.67 -21.46 5.37
CA ASP A 205 -11.82 -22.35 4.23
C ASP A 205 -12.18 -21.52 2.99
N HIS A 206 -11.16 -21.12 2.24
CA HIS A 206 -11.32 -20.35 1.01
C HIS A 206 -11.98 -21.14 -0.14
N SER A 207 -12.15 -22.46 -0.01
CA SER A 207 -12.82 -23.31 -1.00
C SER A 207 -14.35 -23.33 -0.82
N ALA A 208 -14.84 -22.89 0.32
CA ALA A 208 -16.27 -22.93 0.69
C ALA A 208 -17.03 -21.64 0.34
N GLY A 209 -16.35 -20.60 -0.15
CA GLY A 209 -16.96 -19.31 -0.46
C GLY A 209 -17.75 -19.31 -1.75
N GLU A 210 -19.04 -18.98 -1.69
CA GLU A 210 -19.83 -18.59 -2.86
C GLU A 210 -19.47 -17.14 -3.21
N ASN A 211 -18.88 -16.92 -4.38
CA ASN A 211 -18.63 -15.57 -4.89
C ASN A 211 -19.93 -15.04 -5.55
N PRO A 212 -20.67 -14.08 -4.91
CA PRO A 212 -21.92 -13.58 -5.46
C PRO A 212 -21.76 -12.69 -6.70
N PHE A 213 -20.50 -12.36 -7.10
CA PHE A 213 -20.21 -11.46 -8.21
C PHE A 213 -19.71 -12.15 -9.48
N TYR A 214 -19.61 -13.49 -9.50
CA TYR A 214 -19.23 -14.27 -10.67
C TYR A 214 -20.24 -15.42 -10.88
N ASN A 215 -21.40 -15.09 -11.42
CA ASN A 215 -22.30 -15.98 -12.15
C ASN A 215 -22.46 -15.47 -13.59
#